data_c74109918720840b4007af0807509e15
#
_entry.id   c74109918720840b4007af0807509e15
#
_cell.length_a   1.000
_cell.length_b   1.000
_cell.length_c   1.000
_cell.angle_alpha   90.00
_cell.angle_beta   90.00
_cell.angle_gamma   90.00
#
_symmetry.space_group_name_H-M   'P 1'
#
loop_
_entity.id
_entity.type
_entity.pdbx_description
1 polymer ?
#
loop_
_entity_poly.entity_id
_entity_poly.type
_entity_poly.pdbx_seq_one_letter_code
_entity_poly.pdbx_strand_id
1 'polypeptide(L)'
;MITEELPPRRSLITRETAATALDALFPDVQAAELRYLGSGTLYDVFLTGDGWAFRFPRWNWSGDLFQPEATVHKFVAQRIPARIRVPRVELLAPPSAHFPYPIAGHRYIPGVGAEELDDELLPTFAREIATLLDALHSTPTPVARAAGIHEFFMDEGRFAWLENGVNHLVKLRGLDPVLDRALDWLKAALSGPPFDAPLHLIHGGLESRHALVDPSTGSLQGVIDWTDTHLGDAARDFVFLVTWKGWPFAEEVLRLYPRAIDREFRARLRFMAQLLSLMELAYAYAENQDLATHIRGVHNAFAENAA
;
A
#
# COMPACT_ATOMS: atom_id res chain seq x y z
N MET A 1 0.29 -3.08 -26.10
CA MET A 1 -1.15 -2.82 -26.20
C MET A 1 -1.86 -3.77 -25.27
N ILE A 2 -2.11 -3.37 -24.01
CA ILE A 2 -3.05 -4.06 -23.13
C ILE A 2 -4.24 -3.11 -23.01
N THR A 3 -5.07 -3.14 -24.05
CA THR A 3 -6.42 -2.58 -24.02
C THR A 3 -7.41 -3.72 -23.70
N GLU A 4 -7.06 -4.61 -22.79
CA GLU A 4 -8.07 -5.43 -22.15
C GLU A 4 -8.71 -4.55 -21.08
N GLU A 5 -9.96 -4.20 -21.31
CA GLU A 5 -10.83 -3.68 -20.25
C GLU A 5 -10.69 -4.64 -19.07
N LEU A 6 -10.28 -4.11 -17.91
CA LEU A 6 -10.25 -4.92 -16.71
C LEU A 6 -11.62 -5.61 -16.58
N PRO A 7 -11.66 -6.91 -16.30
CA PRO A 7 -12.93 -7.60 -16.11
C PRO A 7 -13.74 -6.86 -15.04
N PRO A 8 -15.09 -6.83 -15.16
CA PRO A 8 -15.91 -6.09 -14.23
C PRO A 8 -15.63 -6.54 -12.80
N ARG A 9 -15.38 -5.56 -11.92
CA ARG A 9 -15.16 -5.77 -10.52
C ARG A 9 -16.36 -6.51 -9.92
N ARG A 10 -16.13 -7.63 -9.25
CA ARG A 10 -17.20 -8.35 -8.55
C ARG A 10 -17.85 -7.45 -7.52
N SER A 11 -19.17 -7.51 -7.38
CA SER A 11 -19.87 -6.86 -6.26
C SER A 11 -19.32 -7.36 -4.92
N LEU A 12 -19.43 -6.54 -3.88
CA LEU A 12 -19.03 -6.94 -2.52
C LEU A 12 -19.68 -8.27 -2.15
N ILE A 13 -18.89 -9.16 -1.55
CA ILE A 13 -19.43 -10.40 -1.01
C ILE A 13 -20.28 -10.09 0.23
N THR A 14 -21.43 -10.75 0.37
CA THR A 14 -22.24 -10.61 1.58
C THR A 14 -21.64 -11.43 2.73
N ARG A 15 -21.96 -11.04 3.96
CA ARG A 15 -21.54 -11.77 5.16
C ARG A 15 -22.05 -13.23 5.13
N GLU A 16 -23.28 -13.46 4.67
CA GLU A 16 -23.90 -14.78 4.59
C GLU A 16 -23.16 -15.68 3.59
N THR A 17 -22.81 -15.13 2.41
CA THR A 17 -22.03 -15.87 1.40
C THR A 17 -20.64 -16.19 1.92
N ALA A 18 -19.98 -15.23 2.59
CA ALA A 18 -18.66 -15.44 3.18
C ALA A 18 -18.71 -16.51 4.29
N ALA A 19 -19.69 -16.44 5.20
CA ALA A 19 -19.87 -17.43 6.27
C ALA A 19 -20.10 -18.84 5.69
N THR A 20 -21.01 -18.98 4.73
CA THR A 20 -21.28 -20.26 4.07
C THR A 20 -20.03 -20.86 3.42
N ALA A 21 -19.22 -20.03 2.75
CA ALA A 21 -17.98 -20.48 2.13
C ALA A 21 -16.94 -20.92 3.19
N LEU A 22 -16.81 -20.17 4.28
CA LEU A 22 -15.88 -20.49 5.37
C LEU A 22 -16.27 -21.75 6.11
N ASP A 23 -17.55 -21.93 6.47
CA ASP A 23 -18.05 -23.15 7.13
C ASP A 23 -17.81 -24.40 6.29
N ALA A 24 -17.96 -24.28 4.95
CA ALA A 24 -17.74 -25.41 4.04
C ALA A 24 -16.27 -25.75 3.81
N LEU A 25 -15.39 -24.75 3.80
CA LEU A 25 -13.99 -24.90 3.38
C LEU A 25 -13.02 -24.97 4.57
N PHE A 26 -13.41 -24.44 5.73
CA PHE A 26 -12.58 -24.36 6.93
C PHE A 26 -13.41 -24.73 8.18
N PRO A 27 -13.77 -26.00 8.35
CA PRO A 27 -14.73 -26.46 9.40
C PRO A 27 -14.23 -26.19 10.83
N ASP A 28 -12.92 -25.99 11.03
CA ASP A 28 -12.33 -25.70 12.34
C ASP A 28 -12.35 -24.20 12.68
N VAL A 29 -12.85 -23.33 11.78
CA VAL A 29 -12.91 -21.87 11.94
C VAL A 29 -14.29 -21.46 12.44
N GLN A 30 -14.34 -20.54 13.41
CA GLN A 30 -15.61 -20.04 13.95
C GLN A 30 -16.21 -18.94 13.05
N ALA A 31 -16.84 -19.34 11.94
CA ALA A 31 -17.45 -18.39 11.00
C ALA A 31 -18.78 -17.80 11.49
N ALA A 32 -19.37 -18.31 12.58
CA ALA A 32 -20.65 -17.82 13.13
C ALA A 32 -20.61 -16.33 13.55
N GLU A 33 -19.46 -15.84 14.03
CA GLU A 33 -19.24 -14.46 14.46
C GLU A 33 -18.44 -13.64 13.44
N LEU A 34 -18.76 -13.81 12.16
CA LEU A 34 -18.04 -13.14 11.08
C LEU A 34 -18.29 -11.63 11.07
N ARG A 35 -17.25 -10.83 11.10
CA ARG A 35 -17.29 -9.37 11.04
C ARG A 35 -16.59 -8.88 9.77
N TYR A 36 -17.25 -8.01 9.01
CA TYR A 36 -16.63 -7.34 7.88
C TYR A 36 -15.62 -6.30 8.38
N LEU A 37 -14.37 -6.40 7.95
CA LEU A 37 -13.30 -5.46 8.30
C LEU A 37 -13.17 -4.32 7.29
N GLY A 38 -13.46 -4.57 6.02
CA GLY A 38 -13.33 -3.58 4.98
C GLY A 38 -13.09 -4.19 3.60
N SER A 39 -12.99 -3.31 2.62
CA SER A 39 -12.72 -3.65 1.23
C SER A 39 -11.58 -2.80 0.70
N GLY A 40 -10.56 -3.46 0.19
CA GLY A 40 -9.51 -2.83 -0.62
C GLY A 40 -9.79 -2.94 -2.12
N THR A 41 -8.79 -2.60 -2.92
CA THR A 41 -8.86 -2.76 -4.38
C THR A 41 -9.01 -4.23 -4.79
N LEU A 42 -8.30 -5.14 -4.11
CA LEU A 42 -8.18 -6.54 -4.50
C LEU A 42 -9.10 -7.49 -3.74
N TYR A 43 -9.41 -7.19 -2.48
CA TYR A 43 -10.07 -8.13 -1.55
C TYR A 43 -11.14 -7.45 -0.71
N ASP A 44 -12.18 -8.22 -0.39
CA ASP A 44 -13.04 -8.01 0.76
C ASP A 44 -12.47 -8.79 1.94
N VAL A 45 -12.45 -8.23 3.14
CA VAL A 45 -11.83 -8.85 4.32
C VAL A 45 -12.83 -9.05 5.44
N PHE A 46 -12.85 -10.27 5.97
CA PHE A 46 -13.70 -10.64 7.09
C PHE A 46 -12.87 -11.21 8.24
N LEU A 47 -13.28 -10.89 9.48
CA LEU A 47 -12.70 -11.40 10.72
C LEU A 47 -13.64 -12.37 11.38
N THR A 48 -13.14 -13.55 11.76
CA THR A 48 -13.87 -14.56 12.53
C THR A 48 -13.73 -14.35 14.03
N GLY A 49 -14.63 -14.93 14.82
CA GLY A 49 -14.61 -14.80 16.28
C GLY A 49 -13.34 -15.37 16.94
N ASP A 50 -12.71 -16.36 16.32
CA ASP A 50 -11.46 -17.00 16.76
C ASP A 50 -10.19 -16.32 16.21
N GLY A 51 -10.32 -15.14 15.57
CA GLY A 51 -9.21 -14.25 15.20
C GLY A 51 -8.53 -14.56 13.88
N TRP A 52 -9.24 -15.10 12.90
CA TRP A 52 -8.78 -15.22 11.53
C TRP A 52 -9.29 -14.07 10.67
N ALA A 53 -8.40 -13.44 9.91
CA ALA A 53 -8.77 -12.52 8.85
C ALA A 53 -8.74 -13.24 7.50
N PHE A 54 -9.88 -13.33 6.83
CA PHE A 54 -10.03 -13.97 5.53
C PHE A 54 -10.19 -12.95 4.42
N ARG A 55 -9.44 -13.14 3.33
CA ARG A 55 -9.45 -12.31 2.14
C ARG A 55 -10.19 -13.02 1.02
N PHE A 56 -11.22 -12.34 0.48
CA PHE A 56 -12.05 -12.80 -0.62
C PHE A 56 -11.74 -11.96 -1.86
N PRO A 57 -11.21 -12.54 -2.94
CA PRO A 57 -10.88 -11.84 -4.17
C PRO A 57 -12.05 -11.08 -4.77
N ARG A 58 -11.81 -9.85 -5.23
CA ARG A 58 -12.78 -9.02 -5.95
C ARG A 58 -12.65 -9.11 -7.46
N TRP A 59 -11.51 -9.61 -7.94
CA TRP A 59 -11.21 -9.83 -9.34
C TRP A 59 -10.89 -11.30 -9.57
N ASN A 60 -11.15 -11.80 -10.77
CA ASN A 60 -10.88 -13.20 -11.12
C ASN A 60 -9.40 -13.60 -11.00
N TRP A 61 -8.48 -12.64 -11.12
CA TRP A 61 -7.03 -12.83 -11.05
C TRP A 61 -6.43 -12.52 -9.66
N SER A 62 -7.13 -11.80 -8.79
CA SER A 62 -6.50 -11.37 -7.52
C SER A 62 -6.24 -12.52 -6.55
N GLY A 63 -6.92 -13.65 -6.71
CA GLY A 63 -6.60 -14.88 -5.96
C GLY A 63 -5.25 -15.51 -6.32
N ASP A 64 -4.76 -15.26 -7.52
CA ASP A 64 -3.46 -15.78 -7.98
C ASP A 64 -2.28 -15.12 -7.25
N LEU A 65 -2.51 -13.96 -6.63
CA LEU A 65 -1.51 -13.24 -5.85
C LEU A 65 -1.20 -13.88 -4.49
N PHE A 66 -2.06 -14.76 -3.95
CA PHE A 66 -1.87 -15.32 -2.61
C PHE A 66 -0.57 -16.11 -2.44
N GLN A 67 -0.16 -16.89 -3.43
CA GLN A 67 1.08 -17.68 -3.36
C GLN A 67 2.36 -16.82 -3.48
N PRO A 68 2.49 -15.92 -4.46
CA PRO A 68 3.61 -14.97 -4.50
C PRO A 68 3.70 -14.14 -3.22
N GLU A 69 2.58 -13.60 -2.75
CA GLU A 69 2.51 -12.79 -1.54
C GLU A 69 2.91 -13.58 -0.27
N ALA A 70 2.51 -14.86 -0.16
CA ALA A 70 2.93 -15.71 0.95
C ALA A 70 4.46 -15.89 1.00
N THR A 71 5.12 -15.95 -0.17
CA THR A 71 6.58 -15.99 -0.28
C THR A 71 7.20 -14.69 0.21
N VAL A 72 6.65 -13.54 -0.21
CA VAL A 72 7.07 -12.21 0.26
C VAL A 72 6.90 -12.09 1.77
N HIS A 73 5.74 -12.44 2.31
CA HIS A 73 5.45 -12.39 3.75
C HIS A 73 6.45 -13.18 4.58
N LYS A 74 6.76 -14.42 4.16
CA LYS A 74 7.76 -15.27 4.83
C LYS A 74 9.15 -14.66 4.77
N PHE A 75 9.51 -14.08 3.64
CA PHE A 75 10.80 -13.45 3.44
C PHE A 75 10.98 -12.20 4.29
N VAL A 76 10.00 -11.30 4.26
CA VAL A 76 10.01 -10.01 4.99
C VAL A 76 9.98 -10.23 6.50
N ALA A 77 9.15 -11.15 7.00
CA ALA A 77 9.02 -11.43 8.43
C ALA A 77 10.34 -11.88 9.10
N GLN A 78 11.33 -12.31 8.32
CA GLN A 78 12.66 -12.69 8.82
C GLN A 78 13.65 -11.51 8.87
N ARG A 79 13.26 -10.35 8.35
CA ARG A 79 14.15 -9.18 8.13
C ARG A 79 13.75 -7.95 8.90
N ILE A 80 12.47 -7.80 9.20
CA ILE A 80 11.97 -6.71 10.02
C ILE A 80 11.96 -7.10 11.49
N PRO A 81 11.89 -6.14 12.43
CA PRO A 81 11.83 -6.44 13.85
C PRO A 81 10.71 -7.43 14.20
N ALA A 82 11.01 -8.49 14.94
CA ALA A 82 10.09 -9.60 15.23
C ALA A 82 8.78 -9.18 15.91
N ARG A 83 8.75 -8.01 16.59
CA ARG A 83 7.55 -7.44 17.19
C ARG A 83 6.55 -6.88 16.17
N ILE A 84 7.02 -6.55 14.96
CA ILE A 84 6.19 -6.04 13.88
C ILE A 84 5.65 -7.24 13.09
N ARG A 85 4.34 -7.42 13.12
CA ARG A 85 3.69 -8.56 12.48
C ARG A 85 3.54 -8.32 10.99
N VAL A 86 3.65 -9.42 10.23
CA VAL A 86 3.33 -9.48 8.79
C VAL A 86 2.22 -10.52 8.62
N PRO A 87 1.21 -10.30 7.78
CA PRO A 87 0.23 -11.31 7.48
C PRO A 87 0.92 -12.57 6.97
N ARG A 88 0.52 -13.74 7.47
CA ARG A 88 1.02 -15.02 6.96
C ARG A 88 -0.17 -15.81 6.49
N VAL A 89 -0.23 -16.12 5.22
CA VAL A 89 -1.24 -17.04 4.69
C VAL A 89 -1.02 -18.42 5.31
N GLU A 90 -1.88 -18.79 6.24
CA GLU A 90 -1.83 -20.07 6.96
C GLU A 90 -2.97 -20.99 6.50
N LEU A 91 -4.05 -20.40 6.02
CA LEU A 91 -5.21 -21.10 5.48
C LEU A 91 -5.40 -20.69 4.02
N LEU A 92 -5.54 -21.66 3.14
CA LEU A 92 -5.76 -21.41 1.73
C LEU A 92 -6.71 -22.49 1.17
N ALA A 93 -7.83 -22.05 0.61
CA ALA A 93 -8.74 -22.93 -0.11
C ALA A 93 -8.74 -22.59 -1.60
N PRO A 94 -8.78 -23.61 -2.50
CA PRO A 94 -8.98 -23.39 -3.93
C PRO A 94 -10.41 -22.92 -4.24
N PRO A 95 -10.69 -22.49 -5.48
CA PRO A 95 -12.05 -22.25 -5.95
C PRO A 95 -12.98 -23.44 -5.68
N SER A 96 -14.22 -23.16 -5.31
CA SER A 96 -15.22 -24.17 -4.97
C SER A 96 -16.63 -23.78 -5.45
N ALA A 97 -17.59 -24.69 -5.25
CA ALA A 97 -19.01 -24.38 -5.50
C ALA A 97 -19.56 -23.30 -4.56
N HIS A 98 -18.93 -23.07 -3.39
CA HIS A 98 -19.35 -22.07 -2.43
C HIS A 98 -18.77 -20.69 -2.70
N PHE A 99 -17.58 -20.63 -3.34
CA PHE A 99 -16.94 -19.40 -3.78
C PHE A 99 -16.03 -19.67 -4.97
N PRO A 100 -16.16 -18.91 -6.09
CA PRO A 100 -15.51 -19.25 -7.35
C PRO A 100 -14.02 -18.89 -7.43
N TYR A 101 -13.46 -18.29 -6.38
CA TYR A 101 -12.05 -17.88 -6.32
C TYR A 101 -11.36 -18.52 -5.10
N PRO A 102 -10.01 -18.57 -5.06
CA PRO A 102 -9.30 -18.97 -3.86
C PRO A 102 -9.67 -18.07 -2.67
N ILE A 103 -9.63 -18.60 -1.45
CA ILE A 103 -9.81 -17.83 -0.21
C ILE A 103 -8.56 -18.03 0.63
N ALA A 104 -7.98 -16.92 1.13
CA ALA A 104 -6.80 -16.97 2.00
C ALA A 104 -7.12 -16.42 3.39
N GLY A 105 -6.66 -17.13 4.43
CA GLY A 105 -6.77 -16.74 5.83
C GLY A 105 -5.41 -16.56 6.49
N HIS A 106 -5.31 -15.54 7.34
CA HIS A 106 -4.16 -15.28 8.20
C HIS A 106 -4.63 -14.84 9.58
N ARG A 107 -3.77 -14.96 10.59
CA ARG A 107 -4.09 -14.43 11.92
C ARG A 107 -4.27 -12.93 11.87
N TYR A 108 -5.33 -12.45 12.51
CA TYR A 108 -5.60 -11.02 12.61
C TYR A 108 -4.46 -10.29 13.31
N ILE A 109 -4.05 -9.17 12.75
CA ILE A 109 -3.09 -8.25 13.36
C ILE A 109 -3.89 -7.13 14.00
N PRO A 110 -3.94 -7.05 15.35
CA PRO A 110 -4.68 -5.98 16.02
C PRO A 110 -3.98 -4.64 15.84
N GLY A 111 -4.77 -3.58 15.88
CA GLY A 111 -4.34 -2.20 15.71
C GLY A 111 -5.33 -1.42 14.85
N VAL A 112 -5.09 -0.13 14.77
CA VAL A 112 -5.75 0.78 13.84
C VAL A 112 -4.75 1.26 12.81
N GLY A 113 -5.19 1.78 11.68
CA GLY A 113 -4.29 2.41 10.73
C GLY A 113 -3.64 3.65 11.32
N ALA A 114 -2.39 3.93 10.95
CA ALA A 114 -1.68 5.10 11.48
C ALA A 114 -2.40 6.44 11.18
N GLU A 115 -3.29 6.49 10.17
CA GLU A 115 -4.13 7.66 9.90
C GLU A 115 -5.06 8.03 11.05
N GLU A 116 -5.37 7.10 11.95
CA GLU A 116 -6.19 7.30 13.13
C GLU A 116 -5.40 7.79 14.36
N LEU A 117 -4.07 7.94 14.24
CA LEU A 117 -3.23 8.39 15.36
C LEU A 117 -3.44 9.86 15.68
N ASP A 118 -3.53 10.15 16.97
CA ASP A 118 -3.39 11.49 17.50
C ASP A 118 -1.98 12.02 17.25
N ASP A 119 -1.87 13.33 16.98
CA ASP A 119 -0.60 13.97 16.64
C ASP A 119 0.46 13.84 17.76
N GLU A 120 0.04 13.69 19.02
CA GLU A 120 0.91 13.47 20.18
C GLU A 120 1.70 12.15 20.10
N LEU A 121 1.18 11.15 19.37
CA LEU A 121 1.79 9.83 19.21
C LEU A 121 2.69 9.74 17.96
N LEU A 122 2.64 10.72 17.07
CA LEU A 122 3.46 10.76 15.85
C LEU A 122 4.96 10.63 16.09
N PRO A 123 5.58 11.23 17.17
CA PRO A 123 7.00 11.02 17.43
C PRO A 123 7.37 9.56 17.75
N THR A 124 6.47 8.81 18.35
CA THR A 124 6.66 7.35 18.55
C THR A 124 6.56 6.61 17.24
N PHE A 125 5.51 6.87 16.48
CA PHE A 125 5.33 6.27 15.16
C PHE A 125 6.50 6.60 14.22
N ALA A 126 7.03 7.83 14.23
CA ALA A 126 8.18 8.22 13.41
C ALA A 126 9.42 7.35 13.67
N ARG A 127 9.72 7.03 14.93
CA ARG A 127 10.84 6.12 15.30
C ARG A 127 10.58 4.69 14.84
N GLU A 128 9.34 4.22 15.02
CA GLU A 128 8.94 2.87 14.67
C GLU A 128 9.01 2.64 13.16
N ILE A 129 8.48 3.56 12.37
CA ILE A 129 8.49 3.44 10.90
C ILE A 129 9.90 3.60 10.33
N ALA A 130 10.73 4.51 10.86
CA ALA A 130 12.13 4.64 10.47
C ALA A 130 12.91 3.34 10.72
N THR A 131 12.65 2.66 11.86
CA THR A 131 13.24 1.37 12.20
C THR A 131 12.81 0.26 11.24
N LEU A 132 11.53 0.22 10.88
CA LEU A 132 11.00 -0.73 9.89
C LEU A 132 11.67 -0.52 8.53
N LEU A 133 11.69 0.72 8.04
CA LEU A 133 12.26 1.06 6.74
C LEU A 133 13.77 0.77 6.67
N ASP A 134 14.52 1.04 7.75
CA ASP A 134 15.93 0.65 7.82
C ASP A 134 16.11 -0.86 7.70
N ALA A 135 15.35 -1.62 8.47
CA ALA A 135 15.42 -3.08 8.47
C ALA A 135 15.11 -3.67 7.07
N LEU A 136 14.10 -3.12 6.40
CA LEU A 136 13.69 -3.53 5.07
C LEU A 136 14.76 -3.17 4.03
N HIS A 137 15.14 -1.90 3.96
CA HIS A 137 16.10 -1.36 2.99
C HIS A 137 17.54 -1.85 3.21
N SER A 138 17.88 -2.39 4.40
CA SER A 138 19.18 -3.00 4.66
C SER A 138 19.32 -4.41 4.08
N THR A 139 18.23 -5.00 3.59
CA THR A 139 18.27 -6.33 2.98
C THR A 139 19.15 -6.32 1.74
N PRO A 140 20.22 -7.16 1.67
CA PRO A 140 21.06 -7.19 0.47
C PRO A 140 20.28 -7.60 -0.78
N THR A 141 20.38 -6.83 -1.86
CA THR A 141 19.65 -7.08 -3.09
C THR A 141 19.87 -8.47 -3.69
N PRO A 142 21.10 -9.07 -3.65
CA PRO A 142 21.28 -10.45 -4.10
C PRO A 142 20.47 -11.47 -3.29
N VAL A 143 20.26 -11.22 -1.99
CA VAL A 143 19.48 -12.10 -1.12
C VAL A 143 17.98 -11.98 -1.45
N ALA A 144 17.49 -10.78 -1.71
CA ALA A 144 16.12 -10.56 -2.14
C ALA A 144 15.85 -11.20 -3.53
N ARG A 145 16.75 -11.02 -4.50
CA ARG A 145 16.65 -11.68 -5.81
C ARG A 145 16.62 -13.21 -5.71
N ALA A 146 17.48 -13.80 -4.86
CA ALA A 146 17.51 -15.24 -4.64
C ALA A 146 16.21 -15.78 -4.00
N ALA A 147 15.46 -14.93 -3.32
CA ALA A 147 14.13 -15.23 -2.78
C ALA A 147 12.99 -15.02 -3.80
N GLY A 148 13.30 -14.63 -5.03
CA GLY A 148 12.30 -14.38 -6.08
C GLY A 148 11.68 -12.99 -6.04
N ILE A 149 12.26 -12.05 -5.27
CA ILE A 149 11.82 -10.65 -5.30
C ILE A 149 12.36 -10.00 -6.57
N HIS A 150 11.47 -9.54 -7.43
CA HIS A 150 11.81 -8.95 -8.73
C HIS A 150 12.15 -7.47 -8.59
N GLU A 151 12.84 -6.94 -9.60
CA GLU A 151 13.02 -5.51 -9.78
C GLU A 151 11.78 -4.94 -10.48
N PHE A 152 11.35 -3.79 -10.04
CA PHE A 152 10.33 -3.01 -10.72
C PHE A 152 10.83 -1.59 -10.93
N PHE A 153 10.93 -1.20 -12.18
CA PHE A 153 11.25 0.17 -12.55
C PHE A 153 9.95 0.88 -12.89
N MET A 154 9.68 1.94 -12.17
CA MET A 154 8.45 2.73 -12.34
C MET A 154 8.24 3.24 -13.78
N ASP A 155 9.29 3.19 -14.61
CA ASP A 155 9.27 3.64 -16.00
C ASP A 155 8.46 2.73 -16.94
N GLU A 156 8.44 1.41 -16.70
CA GLU A 156 7.77 0.47 -17.62
C GLU A 156 6.24 0.50 -17.50
N GLY A 157 5.69 0.84 -16.33
CA GLY A 157 4.25 0.96 -16.10
C GLY A 157 3.73 2.39 -16.05
N ARG A 158 4.63 3.38 -15.95
CA ARG A 158 4.31 4.79 -15.72
C ARG A 158 3.39 5.39 -16.78
N PHE A 159 3.55 5.02 -18.03
CA PHE A 159 2.82 5.62 -19.14
C PHE A 159 1.41 5.05 -19.37
N ALA A 160 1.22 3.73 -19.24
CA ALA A 160 -0.10 3.12 -19.49
C ALA A 160 -1.14 3.51 -18.43
N TRP A 161 -0.72 3.64 -17.17
CA TRP A 161 -1.58 4.09 -16.07
C TRP A 161 -1.92 5.58 -16.16
N LEU A 162 -0.98 6.39 -16.65
CA LEU A 162 -1.13 7.84 -16.74
C LEU A 162 -2.11 8.27 -17.83
N GLU A 163 -2.19 7.57 -18.95
CA GLU A 163 -3.12 7.96 -20.02
C GLU A 163 -4.59 7.99 -19.53
N ASN A 164 -5.01 6.97 -18.78
CA ASN A 164 -6.35 6.93 -18.20
C ASN A 164 -6.50 7.89 -17.01
N GLY A 165 -5.50 7.98 -16.16
CA GLY A 165 -5.50 8.87 -14.98
C GLY A 165 -5.53 10.36 -15.36
N VAL A 166 -4.79 10.78 -16.37
CA VAL A 166 -4.78 12.18 -16.86
C VAL A 166 -6.18 12.62 -17.32
N ASN A 167 -6.93 11.75 -18.01
CA ASN A 167 -8.29 12.05 -18.43
C ASN A 167 -9.25 12.30 -17.26
N HIS A 168 -9.05 11.62 -16.13
CA HIS A 168 -9.81 11.85 -14.90
C HIS A 168 -9.37 13.15 -14.22
N LEU A 169 -8.07 13.38 -14.09
CA LEU A 169 -7.52 14.58 -13.47
C LEU A 169 -7.90 15.87 -14.20
N VAL A 170 -7.96 15.86 -15.53
CA VAL A 170 -8.38 17.02 -16.31
C VAL A 170 -9.82 17.45 -15.97
N LYS A 171 -10.70 16.52 -15.60
CA LYS A 171 -12.07 16.83 -15.16
C LYS A 171 -12.13 17.52 -13.80
N LEU A 172 -11.06 17.44 -13.01
CA LEU A 172 -10.92 18.08 -11.70
C LEU A 172 -10.31 19.50 -11.79
N ARG A 173 -9.96 19.95 -13.01
CA ARG A 173 -9.41 21.30 -13.23
C ARG A 173 -10.41 22.36 -12.76
N GLY A 174 -9.90 23.37 -12.03
CA GLY A 174 -10.72 24.43 -11.45
C GLY A 174 -11.41 24.07 -10.14
N LEU A 175 -11.33 22.82 -9.67
CA LEU A 175 -11.86 22.42 -8.35
C LEU A 175 -11.01 22.97 -7.20
N ASP A 176 -9.70 23.01 -7.39
CA ASP A 176 -8.73 23.53 -6.41
C ASP A 176 -7.50 24.08 -7.16
N PRO A 177 -6.96 25.26 -6.78
CA PRO A 177 -5.79 25.83 -7.44
C PRO A 177 -4.53 24.95 -7.44
N VAL A 178 -4.37 24.05 -6.45
CA VAL A 178 -3.25 23.12 -6.43
C VAL A 178 -3.34 22.14 -7.60
N LEU A 179 -4.55 21.71 -7.98
CA LEU A 179 -4.76 20.75 -9.06
C LEU A 179 -4.38 21.33 -10.42
N ASP A 180 -4.65 22.61 -10.64
CA ASP A 180 -4.26 23.29 -11.88
C ASP A 180 -2.73 23.31 -12.03
N ARG A 181 -2.01 23.70 -10.98
CA ARG A 181 -0.53 23.69 -10.93
C ARG A 181 0.03 22.28 -11.10
N ALA A 182 -0.58 21.30 -10.42
CA ALA A 182 -0.17 19.90 -10.48
C ALA A 182 -0.35 19.28 -11.87
N LEU A 183 -1.43 19.62 -12.57
CA LEU A 183 -1.67 19.17 -13.94
C LEU A 183 -0.67 19.80 -14.94
N ASP A 184 -0.28 21.06 -14.72
CA ASP A 184 0.75 21.68 -15.57
C ASP A 184 2.13 21.10 -15.28
N TRP A 185 2.45 20.80 -14.01
CA TRP A 185 3.65 20.09 -13.62
C TRP A 185 3.71 18.67 -14.24
N LEU A 186 2.59 17.94 -14.22
CA LEU A 186 2.52 16.55 -14.72
C LEU A 186 2.94 16.44 -16.18
N LYS A 187 2.56 17.39 -17.03
CA LYS A 187 2.95 17.43 -18.43
C LYS A 187 4.47 17.51 -18.61
N ALA A 188 5.13 18.34 -17.79
CA ALA A 188 6.60 18.47 -17.84
C ALA A 188 7.30 17.24 -17.23
N ALA A 189 6.76 16.70 -16.14
CA ALA A 189 7.31 15.55 -15.42
C ALA A 189 7.37 14.28 -16.26
N LEU A 190 6.37 14.08 -17.13
CA LEU A 190 6.31 12.91 -18.03
C LEU A 190 7.38 12.92 -19.13
N SER A 191 7.95 14.08 -19.44
CA SER A 191 8.99 14.25 -20.45
C SER A 191 10.40 14.21 -19.88
N GLY A 192 10.55 14.12 -18.55
CA GLY A 192 11.85 14.10 -17.87
C GLY A 192 12.57 12.76 -18.02
N PRO A 193 13.92 12.74 -17.88
CA PRO A 193 14.67 11.50 -17.86
C PRO A 193 14.31 10.67 -16.60
N PRO A 194 14.45 9.34 -16.65
CA PRO A 194 14.30 8.49 -15.48
C PRO A 194 15.36 8.83 -14.43
N PHE A 195 15.03 8.62 -13.16
CA PHE A 195 16.00 8.70 -12.08
C PHE A 195 16.83 7.42 -12.02
N ASP A 196 18.14 7.59 -11.83
CA ASP A 196 19.03 6.48 -11.47
C ASP A 196 19.07 6.40 -9.93
N ALA A 197 18.53 5.32 -9.38
CA ALA A 197 18.41 5.13 -7.94
C ALA A 197 19.01 3.80 -7.49
N PRO A 198 19.67 3.76 -6.32
CA PRO A 198 20.06 2.49 -5.72
C PRO A 198 18.84 1.61 -5.44
N LEU A 199 18.96 0.32 -5.77
CA LEU A 199 17.90 -0.65 -5.50
C LEU A 199 17.95 -1.12 -4.05
N HIS A 200 16.80 -1.08 -3.40
CA HIS A 200 16.54 -1.61 -2.07
C HIS A 200 15.34 -2.53 -2.10
N LEU A 201 15.25 -3.44 -1.13
CA LEU A 201 13.97 -4.12 -0.88
C LEU A 201 13.02 -3.09 -0.29
N ILE A 202 11.91 -2.83 -0.97
CA ILE A 202 10.90 -1.86 -0.55
C ILE A 202 9.54 -2.52 -0.37
N HIS A 203 8.69 -1.90 0.44
CA HIS A 203 7.28 -2.28 0.54
C HIS A 203 6.55 -1.97 -0.78
N GLY A 204 6.88 -0.84 -1.39
CA GLY A 204 6.41 -0.42 -2.71
C GLY A 204 5.01 0.19 -2.75
N GLY A 205 4.12 -0.18 -1.83
CA GLY A 205 2.76 0.31 -1.69
C GLY A 205 2.41 0.76 -0.27
N LEU A 206 3.39 1.26 0.51
CA LEU A 206 3.16 1.65 1.90
C LEU A 206 2.27 2.90 1.99
N GLU A 207 1.20 2.78 2.80
CA GLU A 207 0.26 3.85 3.13
C GLU A 207 0.03 3.90 4.64
N SER A 208 -0.56 4.99 5.16
CA SER A 208 -0.84 5.13 6.59
C SER A 208 -1.74 4.01 7.12
N ARG A 209 -2.76 3.64 6.35
CA ARG A 209 -3.69 2.53 6.69
C ARG A 209 -3.05 1.14 6.68
N HIS A 210 -1.88 0.98 6.04
CA HIS A 210 -1.14 -0.29 6.00
C HIS A 210 -0.22 -0.46 7.21
N ALA A 211 0.10 0.62 7.92
CA ALA A 211 0.87 0.60 9.15
C ALA A 211 -0.08 0.51 10.36
N LEU A 212 -0.29 -0.71 10.87
CA LEU A 212 -1.18 -0.96 12.01
C LEU A 212 -0.46 -0.61 13.32
N VAL A 213 -1.09 0.25 14.12
CA VAL A 213 -0.52 0.79 15.36
C VAL A 213 -1.41 0.52 16.56
N ASP A 214 -0.82 0.53 17.74
CA ASP A 214 -1.55 0.62 18.99
C ASP A 214 -2.02 2.08 19.18
N PRO A 215 -3.33 2.35 19.22
CA PRO A 215 -3.84 3.72 19.31
C PRO A 215 -3.54 4.43 20.61
N SER A 216 -3.10 3.71 21.65
CA SER A 216 -2.75 4.30 22.95
C SER A 216 -1.28 4.69 23.07
N THR A 217 -0.39 4.09 22.27
CA THR A 217 1.06 4.27 22.38
C THR A 217 1.72 4.76 21.10
N GLY A 218 1.06 4.63 19.95
CA GLY A 218 1.65 4.89 18.63
C GLY A 218 2.65 3.82 18.17
N SER A 219 2.78 2.71 18.91
CA SER A 219 3.72 1.65 18.58
C SER A 219 3.23 0.83 17.39
N LEU A 220 4.11 0.56 16.44
CA LEU A 220 3.81 -0.24 15.26
C LEU A 220 3.60 -1.72 15.63
N GLN A 221 2.39 -2.23 15.40
CA GLN A 221 1.97 -3.60 15.69
C GLN A 221 2.17 -4.54 14.51
N GLY A 222 2.04 -4.03 13.31
CA GLY A 222 2.22 -4.78 12.08
C GLY A 222 2.09 -3.93 10.84
N VAL A 223 2.47 -4.52 9.71
CA VAL A 223 2.30 -3.90 8.39
C VAL A 223 1.64 -4.90 7.46
N ILE A 224 0.67 -4.42 6.70
CA ILE A 224 -0.14 -5.20 5.77
C ILE A 224 0.04 -4.71 4.33
N ASP A 225 -0.50 -5.45 3.37
CA ASP A 225 -0.51 -5.14 1.94
C ASP A 225 0.89 -5.10 1.30
N TRP A 226 1.57 -6.25 1.34
CA TRP A 226 2.90 -6.46 0.78
C TRP A 226 2.88 -6.89 -0.70
N THR A 227 1.75 -6.72 -1.38
CA THR A 227 1.57 -7.16 -2.78
C THR A 227 2.54 -6.47 -3.74
N ASP A 228 2.87 -5.21 -3.46
CA ASP A 228 3.76 -4.39 -4.28
C ASP A 228 5.24 -4.46 -3.87
N THR A 229 5.62 -5.42 -3.04
CA THR A 229 7.02 -5.56 -2.58
C THR A 229 7.93 -5.96 -3.72
N HIS A 230 8.97 -5.16 -3.94
CA HIS A 230 9.95 -5.36 -5.00
C HIS A 230 11.32 -4.77 -4.66
N LEU A 231 12.29 -4.94 -5.55
CA LEU A 231 13.54 -4.19 -5.52
C LEU A 231 13.36 -2.88 -6.28
N GLY A 232 13.45 -1.76 -5.59
CA GLY A 232 13.18 -0.43 -6.12
C GLY A 232 13.87 0.69 -5.34
N ASP A 233 13.46 1.92 -5.64
CA ASP A 233 13.98 3.11 -4.96
C ASP A 233 13.37 3.25 -3.55
N ALA A 234 14.22 3.28 -2.53
CA ALA A 234 13.80 3.46 -1.14
C ALA A 234 12.97 4.73 -0.89
N ALA A 235 13.11 5.76 -1.71
CA ALA A 235 12.31 6.97 -1.61
C ALA A 235 10.80 6.69 -1.76
N ARG A 236 10.43 5.62 -2.47
CA ARG A 236 9.04 5.20 -2.65
C ARG A 236 8.31 4.94 -1.32
N ASP A 237 8.99 4.32 -0.36
CA ASP A 237 8.40 3.97 0.93
C ASP A 237 8.22 5.18 1.87
N PHE A 238 8.76 6.34 1.53
CA PHE A 238 8.55 7.60 2.26
C PHE A 238 7.42 8.45 1.69
N VAL A 239 6.87 8.10 0.53
CA VAL A 239 5.85 8.90 -0.16
C VAL A 239 4.62 9.12 0.72
N PHE A 240 4.14 8.08 1.39
CA PHE A 240 2.94 8.18 2.23
C PHE A 240 3.10 9.18 3.40
N LEU A 241 4.32 9.34 3.92
CA LEU A 241 4.60 10.30 4.98
C LEU A 241 4.35 11.73 4.50
N VAL A 242 4.77 12.01 3.25
CA VAL A 242 4.55 13.30 2.59
C VAL A 242 3.06 13.51 2.31
N THR A 243 2.41 12.55 1.65
CA THR A 243 1.00 12.71 1.24
C THR A 243 0.05 12.75 2.44
N TRP A 244 0.36 12.05 3.53
CA TRP A 244 -0.45 12.00 4.73
C TRP A 244 -0.24 13.21 5.68
N LYS A 245 0.99 13.44 6.13
CA LYS A 245 1.31 14.47 7.17
C LYS A 245 2.18 15.61 6.65
N GLY A 246 2.55 15.60 5.37
CA GLY A 246 3.37 16.65 4.75
C GLY A 246 4.87 16.48 4.99
N TRP A 247 5.63 17.39 4.38
CA TRP A 247 7.09 17.37 4.39
C TRP A 247 7.72 17.45 5.78
N PRO A 248 7.22 18.26 6.73
CA PRO A 248 7.82 18.33 8.06
C PRO A 248 7.88 16.95 8.76
N PHE A 249 6.84 16.15 8.62
CA PHE A 249 6.81 14.81 9.20
C PHE A 249 7.70 13.83 8.44
N ALA A 250 7.70 13.88 7.12
CA ALA A 250 8.60 13.06 6.30
C ALA A 250 10.08 13.35 6.62
N GLU A 251 10.47 14.62 6.79
CA GLU A 251 11.83 15.02 7.19
C GLU A 251 12.17 14.58 8.63
N GLU A 252 11.19 14.54 9.54
CA GLU A 252 11.41 13.98 10.87
C GLU A 252 11.76 12.50 10.78
N VAL A 253 11.01 11.71 10.01
CA VAL A 253 11.30 10.30 9.80
C VAL A 253 12.63 10.10 9.08
N LEU A 254 12.96 10.92 8.07
CA LEU A 254 14.26 10.86 7.38
C LEU A 254 15.43 11.15 8.32
N ARG A 255 15.27 12.07 9.29
CA ARG A 255 16.30 12.35 10.30
C ARG A 255 16.51 11.18 11.27
N LEU A 256 15.47 10.39 11.53
CA LEU A 256 15.50 9.20 12.37
C LEU A 256 15.96 7.95 11.59
N TYR A 257 15.91 7.99 10.27
CA TYR A 257 16.33 6.89 9.40
C TYR A 257 17.85 6.79 9.38
N PRO A 258 18.45 5.66 9.85
CA PRO A 258 19.87 5.61 10.14
C PRO A 258 20.77 5.41 8.91
N ARG A 259 20.18 5.13 7.74
CA ARG A 259 20.97 4.93 6.51
C ARG A 259 21.28 6.26 5.84
N ALA A 260 22.45 6.32 5.24
CA ALA A 260 22.80 7.44 4.38
C ALA A 260 21.89 7.49 3.14
N ILE A 261 21.29 8.64 2.91
CA ILE A 261 20.55 8.92 1.69
C ILE A 261 21.47 9.62 0.69
N ASP A 262 21.32 9.29 -0.60
CA ASP A 262 22.10 9.93 -1.64
C ASP A 262 21.60 11.37 -1.90
N ARG A 263 22.41 12.12 -2.67
CA ARG A 263 22.15 13.56 -2.94
C ARG A 263 20.77 13.81 -3.59
N GLU A 264 20.30 12.88 -4.42
CA GLU A 264 19.08 13.05 -5.22
C GLU A 264 17.84 12.44 -4.55
N PHE A 265 18.00 11.78 -3.41
CA PHE A 265 16.91 11.08 -2.72
C PHE A 265 15.68 11.97 -2.49
N ARG A 266 15.88 13.20 -1.99
CA ARG A 266 14.76 14.13 -1.75
C ARG A 266 14.09 14.60 -3.04
N ALA A 267 14.86 14.77 -4.12
CA ALA A 267 14.29 15.11 -5.42
C ALA A 267 13.41 13.97 -5.97
N ARG A 268 13.89 12.72 -5.84
CA ARG A 268 13.12 11.53 -6.22
C ARG A 268 11.87 11.36 -5.35
N LEU A 269 12.00 11.52 -4.02
CA LEU A 269 10.86 11.48 -3.10
C LEU A 269 9.82 12.53 -3.47
N ARG A 270 10.25 13.76 -3.76
CA ARG A 270 9.34 14.84 -4.19
C ARG A 270 8.61 14.47 -5.47
N PHE A 271 9.36 14.04 -6.48
CA PHE A 271 8.78 13.61 -7.75
C PHE A 271 7.73 12.50 -7.55
N MET A 272 8.09 11.47 -6.78
CA MET A 272 7.17 10.35 -6.51
C MET A 272 5.95 10.78 -5.71
N ALA A 273 6.12 11.61 -4.68
CA ALA A 273 4.99 12.11 -3.88
C ALA A 273 4.01 12.92 -4.75
N GLN A 274 4.52 13.78 -5.62
CA GLN A 274 3.71 14.56 -6.55
C GLN A 274 2.98 13.66 -7.56
N LEU A 275 3.70 12.72 -8.19
CA LEU A 275 3.13 11.81 -9.17
C LEU A 275 2.06 10.89 -8.56
N LEU A 276 2.40 10.26 -7.44
CA LEU A 276 1.52 9.25 -6.84
C LEU A 276 0.29 9.87 -6.17
N SER A 277 0.41 11.05 -5.56
CA SER A 277 -0.77 11.75 -5.04
C SER A 277 -1.79 12.08 -6.14
N LEU A 278 -1.32 12.39 -7.34
CA LEU A 278 -2.21 12.59 -8.50
C LEU A 278 -2.81 11.27 -9.00
N MET A 279 -2.04 10.20 -9.00
CA MET A 279 -2.55 8.87 -9.39
C MET A 279 -3.62 8.38 -8.42
N GLU A 280 -3.41 8.52 -7.12
CA GLU A 280 -4.38 8.18 -6.08
C GLU A 280 -5.65 9.02 -6.20
N LEU A 281 -5.53 10.33 -6.46
CA LEU A 281 -6.67 11.20 -6.71
C LEU A 281 -7.45 10.79 -7.96
N ALA A 282 -6.75 10.44 -9.06
CA ALA A 282 -7.39 9.96 -10.28
C ALA A 282 -8.15 8.65 -10.05
N TYR A 283 -7.57 7.74 -9.29
CA TYR A 283 -8.21 6.49 -8.89
C TYR A 283 -9.45 6.74 -8.02
N ALA A 284 -9.33 7.57 -6.99
CA ALA A 284 -10.44 7.91 -6.11
C ALA A 284 -11.61 8.54 -6.89
N TYR A 285 -11.30 9.42 -7.86
CA TYR A 285 -12.32 10.00 -8.75
C TYR A 285 -13.00 8.93 -9.62
N ALA A 286 -12.25 8.01 -10.21
CA ALA A 286 -12.78 6.93 -11.03
C ALA A 286 -13.69 5.98 -10.23
N GLU A 287 -13.38 5.75 -8.97
CA GLU A 287 -14.12 4.86 -8.06
C GLU A 287 -15.23 5.59 -7.27
N ASN A 288 -15.50 6.87 -7.57
CA ASN A 288 -16.48 7.72 -6.85
C ASN A 288 -16.25 7.75 -5.33
N GLN A 289 -14.98 7.79 -4.91
CA GLN A 289 -14.60 7.93 -3.49
C GLN A 289 -14.64 9.40 -3.07
N ASP A 290 -14.54 9.65 -1.74
CA ASP A 290 -14.33 11.01 -1.23
C ASP A 290 -12.95 11.54 -1.64
N LEU A 291 -12.95 12.70 -2.31
CA LEU A 291 -11.72 13.30 -2.84
C LEU A 291 -10.97 14.16 -1.82
N ALA A 292 -11.59 14.53 -0.71
CA ALA A 292 -11.02 15.52 0.22
C ALA A 292 -9.65 15.09 0.76
N THR A 293 -9.49 13.81 1.14
CA THR A 293 -8.23 13.27 1.64
C THR A 293 -7.17 13.22 0.54
N HIS A 294 -7.53 12.84 -0.68
CA HIS A 294 -6.60 12.77 -1.81
C HIS A 294 -6.17 14.17 -2.28
N ILE A 295 -7.08 15.16 -2.32
CA ILE A 295 -6.74 16.56 -2.61
C ILE A 295 -5.76 17.11 -1.55
N ARG A 296 -5.96 16.79 -0.26
CA ARG A 296 -5.01 17.13 0.80
C ARG A 296 -3.64 16.51 0.57
N GLY A 297 -3.59 15.24 0.12
CA GLY A 297 -2.34 14.57 -0.28
C GLY A 297 -1.62 15.32 -1.39
N VAL A 298 -2.35 15.82 -2.41
CA VAL A 298 -1.78 16.67 -3.46
C VAL A 298 -1.26 17.99 -2.88
N HIS A 299 -2.01 18.68 -1.99
CA HIS A 299 -1.52 19.87 -1.32
C HIS A 299 -0.20 19.63 -0.57
N ASN A 300 -0.13 18.54 0.18
CA ASN A 300 1.07 18.16 0.91
C ASN A 300 2.26 17.91 -0.03
N ALA A 301 2.05 17.17 -1.11
CA ALA A 301 3.10 16.82 -2.08
C ALA A 301 3.63 18.05 -2.84
N PHE A 302 2.76 19.04 -3.14
CA PHE A 302 3.08 20.26 -3.87
C PHE A 302 3.40 21.46 -2.97
N ALA A 303 3.51 21.28 -1.66
CA ALA A 303 3.90 22.34 -0.74
C ALA A 303 5.31 22.89 -1.06
N GLU A 304 5.47 24.22 -1.06
CA GLU A 304 6.71 24.91 -1.51
C GLU A 304 7.86 24.81 -0.51
N ASN A 305 7.60 24.54 0.77
CA ASN A 305 8.58 24.63 1.87
C ASN A 305 9.19 23.30 2.29
N ALA A 306 9.53 22.45 1.34
CA ALA A 306 10.33 21.27 1.61
C ALA A 306 11.75 21.48 1.06
N ALA A 307 12.54 22.27 1.74
CA ALA A 307 13.96 22.44 1.48
C ALA A 307 14.78 21.62 2.45
#